data_5a280e2bdf0a6e1203af97a9430e17ae
#
_entry.id   5a280e2bdf0a6e1203af97a9430e17ae
#
_cell.length_a   1.000
_cell.length_b   1.000
_cell.length_c   1.000
_cell.angle_alpha   90.00
_cell.angle_beta   90.00
_cell.angle_gamma   90.00
#
_symmetry.space_group_name_H-M   'P 1'
#
loop_
_entity.id
_entity.type
_entity.pdbx_description
1 polymer ?
#
loop_
_entity_poly.entity_id
_entity_poly.type
_entity_poly.pdbx_seq_one_letter_code
_entity_poly.pdbx_strand_id
1 'polypeptide(L)'
;MDRWESLWNNRKIPEKPVREYFEKWHERFWLFHPERPFGQMAGLTYGTEYGASKLNGEISESGNKTRMFSAYSGEQKSHLTYAQAARWLLYVNSFDDTSAKPTKEGKSRAGGKLPSPGAGWLGKLGIVYLNGKNLFETLMLNLVLINNDNVESEEHPLWERDVPPTSERREIPYPTNLAELYTLQSRRMLLKREENYVIGYFLIGGDFFAKENAFVEPMTVWRTPSKASDPYNPKRHDSAKQMWREFSVLYDNADNNHVAGIIKWFKFISSKVKLPIMNTAIVSVQYGDKDFFVQNVFGDSLEMNAQILSEVGRGYREEIKFEISRCEELADKISRLAGNLYLASGGTSGSKTAPDKTYRSTKTNAKSQLYYCLDIPFRSWLSSLDPENDDKLEKFEQWQNTAKRITLDLGSELVAAADDTAMVGHMIDETIYSAPKAYNIFLRDVSKIYQKI
;
A
#
# COMPACT_ATOMS: atom_id res chain seq x y z
N MET A 1 10.11 -23.26 -15.57
CA MET A 1 9.60 -22.21 -16.50
C MET A 1 8.68 -22.76 -17.57
N ASP A 2 9.08 -23.80 -18.29
CA ASP A 2 8.26 -24.41 -19.38
C ASP A 2 6.83 -24.75 -18.95
N ARG A 3 6.68 -25.20 -17.71
CA ARG A 3 5.36 -25.47 -17.11
C ARG A 3 4.51 -24.20 -16.93
N TRP A 4 5.12 -23.11 -16.47
CA TRP A 4 4.43 -21.82 -16.32
C TRP A 4 4.00 -21.27 -17.68
N GLU A 5 4.90 -21.30 -18.67
CA GLU A 5 4.62 -20.85 -20.03
C GLU A 5 3.51 -21.69 -20.70
N SER A 6 3.55 -23.01 -20.52
CA SER A 6 2.48 -23.91 -20.99
C SER A 6 1.13 -23.58 -20.38
N LEU A 7 1.07 -23.32 -19.06
CA LEU A 7 -0.17 -22.93 -18.37
C LEU A 7 -0.65 -21.58 -18.88
N TRP A 8 0.25 -20.59 -19.01
CA TRP A 8 -0.09 -19.28 -19.53
C TRP A 8 -0.71 -19.35 -20.93
N ASN A 9 -0.10 -20.12 -21.83
CA ASN A 9 -0.58 -20.28 -23.21
C ASN A 9 -1.92 -21.03 -23.29
N ASN A 10 -2.18 -21.95 -22.38
CA ASN A 10 -3.45 -22.68 -22.29
C ASN A 10 -4.61 -21.82 -21.78
N ARG A 11 -4.34 -20.66 -21.18
CA ARG A 11 -5.36 -19.71 -20.70
C ARG A 11 -6.40 -20.30 -19.73
N LYS A 12 -6.07 -21.40 -19.06
CA LYS A 12 -6.99 -22.12 -18.19
C LYS A 12 -6.27 -22.71 -16.99
N ILE A 13 -6.88 -22.57 -15.82
CA ILE A 13 -6.42 -23.25 -14.60
C ILE A 13 -6.62 -24.76 -14.81
N PRO A 14 -5.62 -25.59 -14.52
CA PRO A 14 -5.73 -27.05 -14.67
C PRO A 14 -6.69 -27.61 -13.61
N GLU A 15 -7.89 -27.96 -14.04
CA GLU A 15 -8.99 -28.34 -13.12
C GLU A 15 -8.65 -29.60 -12.30
N LYS A 16 -8.09 -30.64 -12.95
CA LYS A 16 -7.83 -31.92 -12.30
C LYS A 16 -6.83 -31.79 -11.12
N PRO A 17 -5.62 -31.23 -11.27
CA PRO A 17 -4.69 -31.09 -10.16
C PRO A 17 -5.24 -30.22 -9.03
N VAL A 18 -6.00 -29.16 -9.35
CA VAL A 18 -6.61 -28.27 -8.34
C VAL A 18 -7.69 -29.02 -7.57
N ARG A 19 -8.53 -29.79 -8.24
CA ARG A 19 -9.57 -30.63 -7.61
C ARG A 19 -8.95 -31.69 -6.69
N GLU A 20 -7.96 -32.44 -7.19
CA GLU A 20 -7.22 -33.45 -6.40
C GLU A 20 -6.56 -32.84 -5.15
N TYR A 21 -6.03 -31.63 -5.26
CA TYR A 21 -5.47 -30.90 -4.13
C TYR A 21 -6.53 -30.56 -3.08
N PHE A 22 -7.67 -30.00 -3.49
CA PHE A 22 -8.76 -29.67 -2.57
C PHE A 22 -9.43 -30.92 -1.98
N GLU A 23 -9.52 -32.01 -2.70
CA GLU A 23 -10.00 -33.30 -2.18
C GLU A 23 -9.05 -33.83 -1.10
N LYS A 24 -7.75 -33.83 -1.37
CA LYS A 24 -6.71 -34.27 -0.42
C LYS A 24 -6.75 -33.48 0.89
N TRP A 25 -6.93 -32.18 0.80
CA TRP A 25 -6.87 -31.29 1.96
C TRP A 25 -8.25 -30.79 2.42
N HIS A 26 -9.34 -31.41 1.96
CA HIS A 26 -10.71 -30.96 2.18
C HIS A 26 -11.01 -30.64 3.66
N GLU A 27 -10.65 -31.49 4.58
CA GLU A 27 -10.92 -31.31 6.02
C GLU A 27 -10.15 -30.14 6.62
N ARG A 28 -9.03 -29.71 6.01
CA ARG A 28 -8.24 -28.58 6.47
C ARG A 28 -8.86 -27.22 6.15
N PHE A 29 -9.86 -27.19 5.27
CA PHE A 29 -10.59 -25.98 4.92
C PHE A 29 -11.91 -25.79 5.68
N TRP A 30 -12.22 -26.65 6.63
CA TRP A 30 -13.42 -26.50 7.47
C TRP A 30 -13.20 -25.44 8.54
N LEU A 31 -14.04 -24.40 8.52
CA LEU A 31 -13.93 -23.27 9.46
C LEU A 31 -14.14 -23.71 10.93
N PHE A 32 -14.95 -24.72 11.17
CA PHE A 32 -15.30 -25.24 12.51
C PHE A 32 -14.96 -26.71 12.69
N HIS A 33 -13.85 -27.15 12.06
CA HIS A 33 -13.34 -28.49 12.33
C HIS A 33 -12.95 -28.61 13.83
N PRO A 34 -13.35 -29.69 14.53
CA PRO A 34 -13.14 -29.79 15.97
C PRO A 34 -11.68 -29.82 16.39
N GLU A 35 -10.81 -30.42 15.60
CA GLU A 35 -9.38 -30.57 15.92
C GLU A 35 -8.48 -29.61 15.12
N ARG A 36 -8.88 -29.25 13.90
CA ARG A 36 -8.02 -28.53 12.94
C ARG A 36 -8.79 -27.46 12.16
N PRO A 37 -9.42 -26.49 12.84
CA PRO A 37 -10.22 -25.46 12.17
C PRO A 37 -9.34 -24.58 11.31
N PHE A 38 -9.79 -24.26 10.10
CA PHE A 38 -9.03 -23.48 9.12
C PHE A 38 -8.54 -22.15 9.68
N GLY A 39 -7.23 -21.94 9.63
CA GLY A 39 -6.60 -20.69 10.07
C GLY A 39 -6.74 -20.37 11.56
N GLN A 40 -7.14 -21.36 12.38
CA GLN A 40 -7.45 -21.20 13.79
C GLN A 40 -6.68 -22.22 14.64
N MET A 41 -6.75 -22.06 15.93
CA MET A 41 -6.17 -22.95 16.92
C MET A 41 -7.28 -23.64 17.72
N ALA A 42 -7.45 -24.95 17.52
CA ALA A 42 -8.41 -25.73 18.28
C ALA A 42 -8.15 -25.68 19.80
N GLY A 43 -9.20 -25.69 20.59
CA GLY A 43 -9.11 -25.75 22.04
C GLY A 43 -8.56 -24.47 22.70
N LEU A 44 -8.48 -23.36 22.00
CA LEU A 44 -8.08 -22.07 22.57
C LEU A 44 -9.19 -21.55 23.50
N THR A 45 -8.96 -21.65 24.81
CA THR A 45 -9.91 -21.22 25.86
C THR A 45 -9.41 -20.05 26.69
N TYR A 46 -8.30 -19.45 26.29
CA TYR A 46 -7.66 -18.31 26.95
C TYR A 46 -7.29 -17.24 25.94
N GLY A 47 -6.88 -16.10 26.43
CA GLY A 47 -6.58 -14.93 25.61
C GLY A 47 -7.60 -13.83 25.81
N THR A 48 -7.58 -12.84 24.94
CA THR A 48 -8.63 -11.81 24.96
C THR A 48 -9.81 -12.30 24.15
N GLU A 49 -10.98 -12.29 24.77
CA GLU A 49 -12.23 -12.55 24.09
C GLU A 49 -12.78 -11.26 23.48
N TYR A 50 -13.11 -11.30 22.21
CA TYR A 50 -13.71 -10.21 21.47
C TYR A 50 -15.04 -10.65 20.82
N GLY A 51 -15.97 -9.71 20.71
CA GLY A 51 -17.18 -9.89 19.89
C GLY A 51 -16.87 -9.80 18.38
N ALA A 52 -17.83 -10.25 17.57
CA ALA A 52 -17.72 -10.18 16.11
C ALA A 52 -17.58 -8.74 15.57
N SER A 53 -18.08 -7.76 16.31
CA SER A 53 -17.90 -6.33 15.98
C SER A 53 -16.43 -5.86 16.02
N LYS A 54 -15.57 -6.52 16.79
CA LYS A 54 -14.13 -6.28 16.71
C LYS A 54 -13.51 -7.00 15.51
N LEU A 55 -13.97 -8.20 15.20
CA LEU A 55 -13.48 -8.97 14.06
C LEU A 55 -13.74 -8.24 12.73
N ASN A 56 -14.94 -7.71 12.52
CA ASN A 56 -15.31 -6.99 11.30
C ASN A 56 -14.91 -5.50 11.28
N GLY A 57 -14.16 -5.05 12.27
CA GLY A 57 -13.64 -3.70 12.32
C GLY A 57 -14.65 -2.61 12.71
N GLU A 58 -15.84 -2.96 13.19
CA GLU A 58 -16.84 -2.01 13.72
C GLU A 58 -16.35 -1.35 15.02
N ILE A 59 -15.56 -2.07 15.80
CA ILE A 59 -14.86 -1.55 16.98
C ILE A 59 -13.37 -1.46 16.63
N SER A 60 -12.80 -0.26 16.65
CA SER A 60 -11.41 -0.06 16.34
C SER A 60 -10.51 -0.35 17.55
N GLU A 61 -10.13 0.61 18.26
CA GLU A 61 -9.17 0.55 19.35
C GLU A 61 -9.76 -0.11 20.60
N SER A 62 -9.65 -0.67 21.47
CA SER A 62 -10.34 -1.24 22.66
C SER A 62 -11.88 -1.37 22.51
N GLY A 63 -12.51 -2.21 23.25
CA GLY A 63 -13.92 -2.58 23.08
C GLY A 63 -14.97 -1.45 23.12
N ASN A 64 -14.55 -0.19 23.25
CA ASN A 64 -15.43 0.96 23.47
C ASN A 64 -15.45 2.00 22.35
N LYS A 65 -14.59 1.87 21.33
CA LYS A 65 -14.52 2.85 20.22
C LYS A 65 -15.19 2.29 18.97
N THR A 66 -16.46 2.60 18.79
CA THR A 66 -17.22 2.28 17.58
C THR A 66 -16.84 3.24 16.43
N ARG A 67 -16.89 2.74 15.21
CA ARG A 67 -16.76 3.60 14.02
C ARG A 67 -17.95 4.55 13.93
N MET A 68 -17.66 5.80 13.54
CA MET A 68 -18.71 6.80 13.30
C MET A 68 -19.56 6.43 12.08
N PHE A 69 -18.92 5.90 11.04
CA PHE A 69 -19.58 5.43 9.82
C PHE A 69 -19.32 3.93 9.68
N SER A 70 -20.39 3.15 9.68
CA SER A 70 -20.36 1.70 9.58
C SER A 70 -20.96 1.25 8.25
N ALA A 71 -20.35 0.25 7.64
CA ALA A 71 -20.89 -0.46 6.48
C ALA A 71 -21.98 -1.49 6.89
N TYR A 72 -22.13 -1.77 8.19
CA TYR A 72 -23.06 -2.74 8.74
C TYR A 72 -24.16 -2.05 9.56
N SER A 73 -25.34 -2.65 9.58
CA SER A 73 -26.50 -2.17 10.37
C SER A 73 -27.09 -3.28 11.21
N GLY A 74 -27.73 -2.92 12.33
CA GLY A 74 -28.43 -3.86 13.19
C GLY A 74 -27.56 -5.01 13.66
N GLU A 75 -28.09 -6.21 13.60
CA GLU A 75 -27.41 -7.45 14.04
C GLU A 75 -26.18 -7.80 13.21
N GLN A 76 -26.10 -7.34 11.96
CA GLN A 76 -24.93 -7.58 11.11
C GLN A 76 -23.61 -7.04 11.70
N LYS A 77 -23.69 -6.11 12.65
CA LYS A 77 -22.52 -5.61 13.38
C LYS A 77 -21.91 -6.65 14.30
N SER A 78 -22.69 -7.55 14.84
CA SER A 78 -22.31 -8.52 15.87
C SER A 78 -22.51 -9.99 15.46
N HIS A 79 -23.14 -10.25 14.31
CA HIS A 79 -23.42 -11.59 13.79
C HIS A 79 -22.87 -11.70 12.37
N LEU A 80 -21.79 -12.44 12.19
CA LEU A 80 -21.17 -12.66 10.89
C LEU A 80 -21.56 -14.02 10.34
N THR A 81 -21.89 -14.06 9.07
CA THR A 81 -21.96 -15.34 8.36
C THR A 81 -20.59 -16.04 8.36
N TYR A 82 -20.56 -17.35 8.21
CA TYR A 82 -19.29 -18.10 8.15
C TYR A 82 -18.36 -17.62 7.05
N ALA A 83 -18.91 -17.25 5.89
CA ALA A 83 -18.12 -16.71 4.79
C ALA A 83 -17.52 -15.31 5.10
N GLN A 84 -18.26 -14.46 5.81
CA GLN A 84 -17.71 -13.18 6.30
C GLN A 84 -16.62 -13.41 7.33
N ALA A 85 -16.88 -14.26 8.32
CA ALA A 85 -15.92 -14.56 9.37
C ALA A 85 -14.62 -15.17 8.83
N ALA A 86 -14.68 -16.05 7.83
CA ALA A 86 -13.52 -16.63 7.19
C ALA A 86 -12.64 -15.54 6.53
N ARG A 87 -13.24 -14.57 5.82
CA ARG A 87 -12.49 -13.44 5.24
C ARG A 87 -11.85 -12.55 6.30
N TRP A 88 -12.59 -12.25 7.37
CA TRP A 88 -12.06 -11.45 8.48
C TRP A 88 -10.98 -12.17 9.28
N LEU A 89 -11.06 -13.50 9.40
CA LEU A 89 -10.01 -14.33 9.99
C LEU A 89 -8.67 -14.14 9.24
N LEU A 90 -8.70 -14.21 7.90
CA LEU A 90 -7.52 -13.97 7.07
C LEU A 90 -7.00 -12.53 7.22
N TYR A 91 -7.92 -11.55 7.25
CA TYR A 91 -7.57 -10.16 7.45
C TYR A 91 -6.86 -9.92 8.80
N VAL A 92 -7.37 -10.45 9.89
CA VAL A 92 -6.76 -10.28 11.23
C VAL A 92 -5.36 -10.91 11.26
N ASN A 93 -5.18 -12.12 10.70
CA ASN A 93 -3.86 -12.73 10.62
C ASN A 93 -2.85 -11.87 9.83
N SER A 94 -3.32 -11.20 8.77
CA SER A 94 -2.48 -10.45 7.84
C SER A 94 -2.25 -9.01 8.25
N PHE A 95 -3.25 -8.34 8.82
CA PHE A 95 -3.28 -6.89 8.97
C PHE A 95 -3.66 -6.39 10.38
N ASP A 96 -3.76 -7.25 11.38
CA ASP A 96 -4.08 -6.82 12.75
C ASP A 96 -3.08 -5.78 13.27
N ASP A 97 -3.54 -4.97 14.22
CA ASP A 97 -2.76 -3.89 14.84
C ASP A 97 -1.64 -4.40 15.77
N THR A 98 -0.80 -3.47 16.25
CA THR A 98 0.29 -3.75 17.18
C THR A 98 -0.12 -3.77 18.64
N SER A 99 -1.41 -3.61 18.96
CA SER A 99 -1.87 -3.64 20.35
C SER A 99 -1.42 -4.93 21.04
N ALA A 100 -1.18 -4.83 22.33
CA ALA A 100 -0.69 -5.96 23.12
C ALA A 100 -1.63 -7.17 22.99
N LYS A 101 -1.04 -8.32 22.71
CA LYS A 101 -1.76 -9.59 22.63
C LYS A 101 -1.36 -10.45 23.84
N PRO A 102 -2.31 -11.08 24.54
CA PRO A 102 -2.01 -11.93 25.67
C PRO A 102 -1.18 -13.14 25.25
N THR A 103 -0.48 -13.71 26.21
CA THR A 103 0.21 -14.99 26.11
C THR A 103 -0.62 -16.08 26.77
N LYS A 104 -0.15 -17.33 26.73
CA LYS A 104 -0.77 -18.47 27.41
C LYS A 104 -0.97 -18.24 28.91
N GLU A 105 -0.04 -17.56 29.58
CA GLU A 105 -0.12 -17.27 31.00
C GLU A 105 -1.01 -16.05 31.32
N GLY A 106 -1.75 -15.54 30.37
CA GLY A 106 -2.61 -14.37 30.55
C GLY A 106 -1.87 -13.04 30.66
N LYS A 107 -0.54 -13.03 30.54
CA LYS A 107 0.27 -11.83 30.57
C LYS A 107 0.23 -11.15 29.20
N SER A 108 -0.19 -9.89 29.20
CA SER A 108 -0.05 -9.04 28.02
C SER A 108 1.40 -8.56 27.89
N ARG A 109 2.00 -8.70 26.73
CA ARG A 109 3.27 -8.03 26.42
C ARG A 109 3.02 -6.56 26.03
N ALA A 110 2.51 -5.78 26.98
CA ALA A 110 2.40 -4.35 26.80
C ALA A 110 3.81 -3.76 26.66
N GLY A 111 4.06 -2.97 25.62
CA GLY A 111 5.29 -2.23 25.42
C GLY A 111 6.53 -3.08 25.10
N GLY A 112 6.42 -4.38 24.94
CA GLY A 112 7.51 -5.23 24.45
C GLY A 112 7.86 -4.85 23.02
N LYS A 113 9.15 -4.85 22.66
CA LYS A 113 9.58 -4.77 21.27
C LYS A 113 8.98 -5.96 20.54
N LEU A 114 7.81 -5.79 19.98
CA LEU A 114 7.25 -6.80 19.11
C LEU A 114 8.22 -6.98 17.96
N PRO A 115 8.60 -8.23 17.64
CA PRO A 115 9.44 -8.46 16.48
C PRO A 115 8.76 -7.85 15.27
N SER A 116 9.55 -7.32 14.38
CA SER A 116 9.02 -6.82 13.10
C SER A 116 8.42 -8.01 12.33
N PRO A 117 7.24 -7.84 11.79
CA PRO A 117 6.38 -6.66 11.83
C PRO A 117 5.35 -6.77 12.97
N GLY A 118 5.43 -6.09 14.05
CA GLY A 118 4.54 -6.17 15.23
C GLY A 118 3.02 -6.21 14.95
N ALA A 119 2.55 -5.57 13.87
CA ALA A 119 1.24 -5.80 13.27
C ALA A 119 1.13 -7.20 12.64
N GLY A 120 -0.03 -7.56 12.09
CA GLY A 120 -0.17 -8.73 11.23
C GLY A 120 0.90 -8.70 10.13
N TRP A 121 1.35 -9.87 9.68
CA TRP A 121 2.54 -10.00 8.84
C TRP A 121 2.53 -9.06 7.61
N LEU A 122 1.41 -9.00 6.88
CA LEU A 122 1.30 -8.18 5.67
C LEU A 122 1.11 -6.69 5.97
N GLY A 123 0.63 -6.33 7.16
CA GLY A 123 0.31 -4.94 7.51
C GLY A 123 1.51 -4.00 7.60
N LYS A 124 2.72 -4.54 7.70
CA LYS A 124 3.98 -3.77 7.69
C LYS A 124 4.63 -3.70 6.32
N LEU A 125 4.17 -4.51 5.38
CA LEU A 125 4.72 -4.58 4.04
C LEU A 125 4.11 -3.52 3.13
N GLY A 126 4.80 -3.20 2.05
CA GLY A 126 4.31 -2.39 0.96
C GLY A 126 4.01 -3.28 -0.25
N ILE A 127 2.93 -4.05 -0.17
CA ILE A 127 2.57 -5.05 -1.15
C ILE A 127 2.30 -4.42 -2.52
N VAL A 128 3.00 -4.92 -3.52
CA VAL A 128 2.82 -4.61 -4.94
C VAL A 128 2.46 -5.90 -5.66
N TYR A 129 1.38 -5.90 -6.41
CA TYR A 129 0.96 -7.05 -7.20
C TYR A 129 0.53 -6.64 -8.61
N LEU A 130 0.39 -7.62 -9.50
CA LEU A 130 0.04 -7.40 -10.89
C LEU A 130 -1.40 -7.81 -11.15
N ASN A 131 -2.17 -6.94 -11.78
CA ASN A 131 -3.50 -7.26 -12.26
C ASN A 131 -3.44 -7.81 -13.68
N GLY A 132 -4.05 -8.98 -13.89
CA GLY A 132 -4.38 -9.50 -15.20
C GLY A 132 -5.80 -9.09 -15.61
N LYS A 133 -6.18 -9.42 -16.85
CA LYS A 133 -7.53 -9.16 -17.38
C LYS A 133 -8.62 -10.02 -16.72
N ASN A 134 -8.22 -11.07 -16.02
CA ASN A 134 -9.09 -11.99 -15.31
C ASN A 134 -8.31 -12.66 -14.17
N LEU A 135 -9.00 -13.46 -13.36
CA LEU A 135 -8.41 -14.14 -12.19
C LEU A 135 -7.24 -15.07 -12.59
N PHE A 136 -7.36 -15.81 -13.70
CA PHE A 136 -6.30 -16.69 -14.17
C PHE A 136 -5.01 -15.90 -14.44
N GLU A 137 -5.11 -14.83 -15.24
CA GLU A 137 -3.95 -13.99 -15.55
C GLU A 137 -3.37 -13.36 -14.26
N THR A 138 -4.22 -12.86 -13.37
CA THR A 138 -3.77 -12.29 -12.09
C THR A 138 -2.99 -13.32 -11.26
N LEU A 139 -3.51 -14.55 -11.12
CA LEU A 139 -2.81 -15.60 -10.39
C LEU A 139 -1.49 -15.97 -11.04
N MET A 140 -1.46 -16.12 -12.36
CA MET A 140 -0.24 -16.48 -13.09
C MET A 140 0.83 -15.39 -13.04
N LEU A 141 0.44 -14.11 -13.15
CA LEU A 141 1.38 -12.99 -13.07
C LEU A 141 2.01 -12.87 -11.68
N ASN A 142 1.29 -13.23 -10.63
CA ASN A 142 1.77 -13.15 -9.25
C ASN A 142 2.36 -14.46 -8.72
N LEU A 143 2.41 -15.51 -9.53
CA LEU A 143 3.11 -16.75 -9.20
C LEU A 143 4.61 -16.57 -9.46
N VAL A 144 5.30 -15.95 -8.49
CA VAL A 144 6.74 -15.65 -8.55
C VAL A 144 7.54 -16.93 -8.31
N LEU A 145 8.13 -17.49 -9.36
CA LEU A 145 8.90 -18.74 -9.30
C LEU A 145 10.43 -18.51 -9.17
N ILE A 146 10.88 -17.26 -9.36
CA ILE A 146 12.28 -16.89 -9.25
C ILE A 146 12.46 -16.08 -7.97
N ASN A 147 13.07 -16.68 -6.97
CA ASN A 147 13.54 -15.97 -5.80
C ASN A 147 15.05 -15.69 -5.92
N ASN A 148 15.51 -14.55 -5.41
CA ASN A 148 16.92 -14.15 -5.48
C ASN A 148 17.89 -15.16 -4.84
N ASP A 149 17.39 -16.05 -3.96
CA ASP A 149 18.21 -16.95 -3.14
C ASP A 149 18.13 -18.43 -3.56
N ASN A 150 17.55 -18.74 -4.74
CA ASN A 150 17.49 -20.11 -5.29
C ASN A 150 16.94 -21.16 -4.33
N VAL A 151 16.03 -20.81 -3.46
CA VAL A 151 15.43 -21.80 -2.55
C VAL A 151 14.34 -22.55 -3.32
N GLU A 152 14.70 -23.61 -3.99
CA GLU A 152 13.79 -24.65 -4.43
C GLU A 152 13.38 -25.48 -3.19
N SER A 153 12.48 -24.95 -2.40
CA SER A 153 11.83 -25.72 -1.34
C SER A 153 10.44 -26.12 -1.78
N GLU A 154 10.01 -27.29 -1.36
CA GLU A 154 8.61 -27.67 -1.54
C GLU A 154 7.72 -26.65 -0.82
N GLU A 155 6.73 -26.12 -1.53
CA GLU A 155 5.80 -25.16 -0.99
C GLU A 155 4.82 -25.84 -0.02
N HIS A 156 4.85 -25.47 1.24
CA HIS A 156 3.99 -26.02 2.30
C HIS A 156 3.25 -24.94 3.04
N PRO A 157 2.03 -24.60 2.62
CA PRO A 157 1.18 -23.69 3.37
C PRO A 157 0.80 -24.30 4.73
N LEU A 158 0.36 -23.45 5.66
CA LEU A 158 0.09 -23.85 7.02
C LEU A 158 -0.86 -25.06 7.17
N TRP A 159 -1.85 -25.17 6.30
CA TRP A 159 -2.84 -26.27 6.36
C TRP A 159 -2.30 -27.64 5.92
N GLU A 160 -1.14 -27.69 5.28
CA GLU A 160 -0.47 -28.95 4.93
C GLU A 160 0.39 -29.51 6.09
N ARG A 161 0.60 -28.74 7.14
CA ARG A 161 1.43 -29.14 8.26
C ARG A 161 0.67 -30.04 9.23
N ASP A 162 1.31 -31.09 9.69
CA ASP A 162 0.75 -32.01 10.66
C ASP A 162 0.80 -31.49 12.10
N VAL A 163 1.73 -30.62 12.39
CA VAL A 163 1.91 -30.06 13.73
C VAL A 163 0.86 -28.99 13.99
N PRO A 164 -0.08 -29.22 14.91
CA PRO A 164 -0.99 -28.16 15.31
C PRO A 164 -0.19 -27.00 15.88
N PRO A 165 -0.56 -25.75 15.57
CA PRO A 165 0.12 -24.60 16.12
C PRO A 165 0.08 -24.69 17.66
N THR A 166 1.23 -24.59 18.29
CA THR A 166 1.30 -24.55 19.76
C THR A 166 0.71 -23.25 20.26
N SER A 167 0.25 -23.26 21.50
CA SER A 167 -0.24 -22.05 22.17
C SER A 167 0.85 -21.00 22.38
N GLU A 168 2.10 -21.36 22.22
CA GLU A 168 3.23 -20.46 22.41
C GLU A 168 3.59 -19.74 21.12
N ARG A 169 3.96 -18.48 21.24
CA ARG A 169 4.46 -17.67 20.16
C ARG A 169 5.84 -18.18 19.73
N ARG A 170 6.02 -18.43 18.44
CA ARG A 170 7.30 -18.89 17.90
C ARG A 170 7.93 -17.80 17.04
N GLU A 171 9.23 -17.64 17.21
CA GLU A 171 10.05 -16.98 16.22
C GLU A 171 10.51 -18.00 15.18
N ILE A 172 10.20 -17.71 13.93
CA ILE A 172 10.62 -18.51 12.79
C ILE A 172 11.84 -17.81 12.21
N PRO A 173 13.06 -18.40 12.35
CA PRO A 173 14.29 -17.71 11.96
C PRO A 173 14.37 -17.46 10.45
N TYR A 174 13.74 -18.31 9.64
CA TYR A 174 13.71 -18.18 8.19
C TYR A 174 12.48 -18.87 7.60
N PRO A 175 11.72 -18.21 6.70
CA PRO A 175 10.63 -18.87 5.99
C PRO A 175 11.22 -19.85 4.97
N THR A 176 10.75 -21.09 4.96
CA THR A 176 11.28 -22.12 4.06
C THR A 176 10.74 -21.94 2.63
N ASN A 177 9.62 -21.28 2.48
CA ASN A 177 8.96 -21.07 1.19
C ASN A 177 7.94 -19.91 1.27
N LEU A 178 7.43 -19.46 0.11
CA LEU A 178 6.45 -18.37 0.03
C LEU A 178 5.08 -18.77 0.60
N ALA A 179 4.67 -20.03 0.46
CA ALA A 179 3.41 -20.50 1.03
C ALA A 179 3.43 -20.44 2.56
N GLU A 180 4.53 -20.82 3.20
CA GLU A 180 4.72 -20.63 4.64
C GLU A 180 4.66 -19.16 5.03
N LEU A 181 5.40 -18.30 4.30
CA LEU A 181 5.45 -16.87 4.54
C LEU A 181 4.05 -16.23 4.54
N TYR A 182 3.23 -16.52 3.52
CA TYR A 182 1.92 -15.88 3.35
C TYR A 182 0.82 -16.50 4.20
N THR A 183 1.01 -17.70 4.73
CA THR A 183 0.01 -18.38 5.57
C THR A 183 0.37 -18.38 7.06
N LEU A 184 1.42 -17.67 7.46
CA LEU A 184 1.84 -17.56 8.85
C LEU A 184 0.71 -17.06 9.76
N GLN A 185 0.44 -17.78 10.83
CA GLN A 185 -0.52 -17.34 11.85
C GLN A 185 0.15 -16.34 12.81
N SER A 186 0.22 -15.09 12.40
CA SER A 186 0.72 -14.00 13.25
C SER A 186 -0.18 -13.72 14.46
N ARG A 187 -1.39 -14.22 14.40
CA ARG A 187 -2.39 -14.24 15.47
C ARG A 187 -2.95 -15.65 15.60
N ARG A 188 -3.05 -16.16 16.83
CA ARG A 188 -3.78 -17.40 17.09
C ARG A 188 -5.18 -17.05 17.53
N MET A 189 -6.15 -17.59 16.86
CA MET A 189 -7.57 -17.28 17.06
C MET A 189 -8.39 -18.54 17.14
N LEU A 190 -9.55 -18.43 17.81
CA LEU A 190 -10.62 -19.41 17.74
C LEU A 190 -11.95 -18.67 17.68
N LEU A 191 -12.69 -18.86 16.58
CA LEU A 191 -13.99 -18.27 16.38
C LEU A 191 -15.03 -18.91 17.31
N LYS A 192 -15.91 -18.07 17.83
CA LYS A 192 -17.10 -18.49 18.61
C LYS A 192 -18.33 -18.38 17.73
N ARG A 193 -19.08 -19.47 17.64
CA ARG A 193 -20.33 -19.50 16.89
C ARG A 193 -21.54 -19.70 17.81
N GLU A 194 -22.63 -19.14 17.41
CA GLU A 194 -23.95 -19.39 17.95
C GLU A 194 -24.90 -19.63 16.78
N GLU A 195 -25.59 -20.76 16.77
CA GLU A 195 -26.38 -21.22 15.62
C GLU A 195 -25.57 -21.20 14.29
N ASN A 196 -26.00 -20.35 13.38
CA ASN A 196 -25.39 -20.19 12.02
C ASN A 196 -24.50 -18.95 11.87
N TYR A 197 -24.18 -18.29 12.98
CA TYR A 197 -23.40 -17.05 12.98
C TYR A 197 -22.15 -17.14 13.84
N VAL A 198 -21.15 -16.35 13.47
CA VAL A 198 -19.99 -16.07 14.32
C VAL A 198 -20.29 -14.82 15.12
N ILE A 199 -20.23 -14.95 16.45
CA ILE A 199 -20.55 -13.89 17.41
C ILE A 199 -19.31 -13.31 18.09
N GLY A 200 -18.15 -13.95 17.94
CA GLY A 200 -16.92 -13.51 18.58
C GLY A 200 -15.74 -14.45 18.32
N TYR A 201 -14.65 -14.20 19.02
CA TYR A 201 -13.44 -15.01 18.92
C TYR A 201 -12.52 -14.80 20.12
N PHE A 202 -11.66 -15.79 20.39
CA PHE A 202 -10.49 -15.65 21.24
C PHE A 202 -9.28 -15.25 20.42
N LEU A 203 -8.38 -14.45 20.99
CA LEU A 203 -7.17 -13.95 20.33
C LEU A 203 -5.98 -13.97 21.27
N ILE A 204 -4.87 -14.54 20.80
CA ILE A 204 -3.54 -14.41 21.40
C ILE A 204 -2.50 -14.06 20.34
N GLY A 205 -1.30 -13.69 20.78
CA GLY A 205 -0.16 -13.51 19.88
C GLY A 205 0.23 -14.81 19.21
N GLY A 206 0.57 -14.75 17.93
CA GLY A 206 0.99 -15.90 17.12
C GLY A 206 2.46 -15.87 16.73
N ASP A 207 2.81 -16.60 15.69
CA ASP A 207 4.16 -16.71 15.18
C ASP A 207 4.63 -15.45 14.43
N PHE A 208 5.93 -15.30 14.31
CA PHE A 208 6.54 -14.17 13.60
C PHE A 208 7.90 -14.59 13.03
N PHE A 209 8.30 -13.92 11.97
CA PHE A 209 9.64 -14.10 11.42
C PHE A 209 10.67 -13.22 12.12
N ALA A 210 11.90 -13.70 12.17
CA ALA A 210 13.04 -12.87 12.54
C ALA A 210 13.13 -11.66 11.60
N LYS A 211 13.49 -10.52 12.14
CA LYS A 211 13.52 -9.24 11.40
C LYS A 211 14.44 -9.30 10.18
N GLU A 212 15.56 -10.01 10.30
CA GLU A 212 16.57 -10.18 9.28
C GLU A 212 16.07 -10.95 8.05
N ASN A 213 15.05 -11.77 8.21
CA ASN A 213 14.53 -12.65 7.17
C ASN A 213 13.33 -12.05 6.42
N ALA A 214 12.86 -10.88 6.82
CA ALA A 214 11.75 -10.22 6.17
C ALA A 214 12.05 -9.81 4.71
N PHE A 215 13.32 -9.69 4.34
CA PHE A 215 13.77 -9.32 3.00
C PHE A 215 13.44 -10.34 1.89
N VAL A 216 13.10 -11.57 2.22
CA VAL A 216 12.75 -12.61 1.22
C VAL A 216 11.37 -12.44 0.60
N GLU A 217 10.53 -11.56 1.12
CA GLU A 217 9.18 -11.34 0.59
C GLU A 217 9.23 -10.60 -0.77
N PRO A 218 8.76 -11.19 -1.88
CA PRO A 218 8.98 -10.67 -3.23
C PRO A 218 8.03 -9.56 -3.66
N MET A 219 6.92 -9.32 -2.95
CA MET A 219 5.91 -8.33 -3.34
C MET A 219 6.20 -6.93 -2.79
N THR A 220 7.21 -6.77 -1.95
CA THR A 220 7.51 -5.52 -1.25
C THR A 220 8.78 -4.87 -1.78
N VAL A 221 8.81 -3.53 -1.79
CA VAL A 221 10.03 -2.75 -1.96
C VAL A 221 10.78 -2.72 -0.61
N TRP A 222 12.04 -3.08 -0.63
CA TRP A 222 12.88 -3.13 0.57
C TRP A 222 13.90 -2.00 0.57
N ARG A 223 13.97 -1.26 1.68
CA ARG A 223 14.97 -0.19 1.87
C ARG A 223 16.26 -0.76 2.41
N THR A 224 17.37 -0.40 1.78
CA THR A 224 18.70 -0.68 2.31
C THR A 224 18.90 0.10 3.61
N PRO A 225 19.35 -0.54 4.67
CA PRO A 225 19.59 0.14 5.93
C PRO A 225 20.80 1.08 5.84
N SER A 226 20.79 2.12 6.66
CA SER A 226 21.93 3.07 6.74
C SER A 226 23.20 2.43 7.28
N LYS A 227 23.08 1.37 8.08
CA LYS A 227 24.19 0.58 8.61
C LYS A 227 24.10 -0.84 8.07
N ALA A 228 25.20 -1.38 7.59
CA ALA A 228 25.24 -2.73 7.03
C ALA A 228 24.83 -3.84 8.03
N SER A 229 24.92 -3.57 9.33
CA SER A 229 24.48 -4.48 10.39
C SER A 229 22.97 -4.50 10.61
N ASP A 230 22.25 -3.51 10.09
CA ASP A 230 20.81 -3.42 10.28
C ASP A 230 20.07 -4.19 9.18
N PRO A 231 18.93 -4.82 9.49
CA PRO A 231 18.16 -5.53 8.48
C PRO A 231 17.48 -4.56 7.52
N TYR A 232 17.14 -5.05 6.33
CA TYR A 232 16.29 -4.33 5.38
C TYR A 232 14.94 -4.00 6.00
N ASN A 233 14.39 -2.85 5.63
CA ASN A 233 13.10 -2.41 6.10
C ASN A 233 12.11 -2.31 4.94
N PRO A 234 10.85 -2.78 5.11
CA PRO A 234 9.85 -2.62 4.08
C PRO A 234 9.48 -1.15 3.89
N LYS A 235 9.28 -0.75 2.64
CA LYS A 235 8.72 0.55 2.32
C LYS A 235 7.20 0.41 2.28
N ARG A 236 6.52 0.93 3.30
CA ARG A 236 5.06 1.03 3.30
C ARG A 236 4.58 2.05 2.28
N HIS A 237 3.41 1.81 1.73
CA HIS A 237 2.72 2.80 0.89
C HIS A 237 2.17 3.94 1.75
N ASP A 238 2.14 5.13 1.15
CA ASP A 238 1.60 6.34 1.75
C ASP A 238 0.24 6.66 1.12
N SER A 239 -0.84 6.60 1.91
CA SER A 239 -2.20 6.86 1.43
C SER A 239 -2.41 8.29 0.90
N ALA A 240 -1.50 9.22 1.22
CA ALA A 240 -1.54 10.59 0.72
C ALA A 240 -0.81 10.77 -0.63
N LYS A 241 -0.19 9.71 -1.16
CA LYS A 241 0.54 9.75 -2.42
C LYS A 241 -0.09 8.82 -3.45
N GLN A 242 -0.33 9.36 -4.63
CA GLN A 242 -0.70 8.58 -5.80
C GLN A 242 0.49 7.70 -6.23
N MET A 243 0.22 6.50 -6.71
CA MET A 243 1.22 5.50 -7.05
C MET A 243 2.24 5.99 -8.09
N TRP A 244 1.82 6.80 -9.07
CA TRP A 244 2.71 7.36 -10.08
C TRP A 244 3.80 8.27 -9.50
N ARG A 245 3.55 8.94 -8.37
CA ARG A 245 4.55 9.78 -7.69
C ARG A 245 5.67 8.96 -7.04
N GLU A 246 5.46 7.67 -6.87
CA GLU A 246 6.45 6.73 -6.36
C GLU A 246 7.10 5.87 -7.46
N PHE A 247 6.95 6.28 -8.72
CA PHE A 247 7.42 5.55 -9.90
C PHE A 247 8.88 5.08 -9.77
N SER A 248 9.80 5.97 -9.40
CA SER A 248 11.23 5.63 -9.24
C SER A 248 11.46 4.50 -8.23
N VAL A 249 10.72 4.50 -7.14
CA VAL A 249 10.85 3.52 -6.06
C VAL A 249 10.25 2.16 -6.45
N LEU A 250 9.12 2.19 -7.17
CA LEU A 250 8.40 0.97 -7.55
C LEU A 250 9.07 0.24 -8.73
N TYR A 251 9.70 0.96 -9.65
CA TYR A 251 10.12 0.40 -10.94
C TYR A 251 11.63 0.50 -11.21
N ASP A 252 12.40 1.14 -10.35
CA ASP A 252 13.84 1.31 -10.53
C ASP A 252 14.61 1.12 -9.22
N ASN A 253 15.91 0.78 -9.32
CA ASN A 253 16.81 0.64 -8.16
C ASN A 253 17.38 2.01 -7.73
N ALA A 254 16.50 3.03 -7.62
CA ALA A 254 16.92 4.35 -7.17
C ALA A 254 17.04 4.41 -5.63
N ASP A 255 17.92 5.26 -5.13
CA ASP A 255 18.00 5.66 -3.73
C ASP A 255 18.18 4.52 -2.72
N ASN A 256 19.02 3.52 -3.03
CA ASN A 256 19.28 2.38 -2.14
C ASN A 256 18.05 1.52 -1.82
N ASN A 257 17.04 1.52 -2.68
CA ASN A 257 15.90 0.63 -2.55
C ASN A 257 16.07 -0.61 -3.44
N HIS A 258 15.61 -1.73 -2.93
CA HIS A 258 15.47 -2.94 -3.72
C HIS A 258 14.06 -2.99 -4.30
N VAL A 259 13.96 -2.91 -5.61
CA VAL A 259 12.70 -3.07 -6.34
C VAL A 259 12.05 -4.41 -5.97
N ALA A 260 10.74 -4.40 -5.79
CA ALA A 260 9.99 -5.61 -5.47
C ALA A 260 10.30 -6.74 -6.47
N GLY A 261 10.48 -7.95 -5.95
CA GLY A 261 10.78 -9.14 -6.75
C GLY A 261 9.76 -9.39 -7.85
N ILE A 262 8.49 -9.04 -7.61
CA ILE A 262 7.42 -9.13 -8.61
C ILE A 262 7.70 -8.31 -9.89
N ILE A 263 8.37 -7.17 -9.78
CA ILE A 263 8.75 -6.35 -10.96
C ILE A 263 9.88 -7.02 -11.74
N LYS A 264 10.84 -7.63 -11.04
CA LYS A 264 11.89 -8.44 -11.70
C LYS A 264 11.29 -9.67 -12.38
N TRP A 265 10.35 -10.31 -11.70
CA TRP A 265 9.58 -11.42 -12.25
C TRP A 265 8.81 -11.03 -13.52
N PHE A 266 8.10 -9.89 -13.50
CA PHE A 266 7.39 -9.39 -14.66
C PHE A 266 8.34 -9.15 -15.86
N LYS A 267 9.49 -8.50 -15.64
CA LYS A 267 10.50 -8.30 -16.67
C LYS A 267 10.97 -9.62 -17.26
N PHE A 268 11.14 -10.64 -16.43
CA PHE A 268 11.55 -11.97 -16.87
C PHE A 268 10.47 -12.66 -17.70
N ILE A 269 9.22 -12.73 -17.24
CA ILE A 269 8.15 -13.39 -17.98
C ILE A 269 7.74 -12.63 -19.25
N SER A 270 7.85 -11.30 -19.28
CA SER A 270 7.58 -10.49 -20.47
C SER A 270 8.58 -10.74 -21.61
N SER A 271 9.76 -11.29 -21.31
CA SER A 271 10.71 -11.77 -22.33
C SER A 271 10.32 -13.13 -22.91
N LYS A 272 9.41 -13.87 -22.28
CA LYS A 272 8.97 -15.21 -22.69
C LYS A 272 7.61 -15.22 -23.37
N VAL A 273 6.72 -14.36 -22.90
CA VAL A 273 5.35 -14.26 -23.43
C VAL A 273 5.02 -12.79 -23.71
N LYS A 274 4.16 -12.57 -24.69
CA LYS A 274 3.77 -11.20 -25.07
C LYS A 274 2.88 -10.57 -23.99
N LEU A 275 3.44 -9.68 -23.21
CA LEU A 275 2.77 -8.87 -22.20
C LEU A 275 2.95 -7.38 -22.54
N PRO A 276 2.09 -6.81 -23.38
CA PRO A 276 2.27 -5.44 -23.86
C PRO A 276 2.01 -4.40 -22.76
N ILE A 277 1.14 -4.71 -21.83
CA ILE A 277 0.72 -3.81 -20.75
C ILE A 277 1.05 -4.44 -19.40
N MET A 278 1.60 -3.64 -18.52
CA MET A 278 1.75 -3.94 -17.11
C MET A 278 0.74 -3.11 -16.31
N ASN A 279 -0.14 -3.78 -15.58
CA ASN A 279 -1.03 -3.15 -14.62
C ASN A 279 -0.59 -3.54 -13.21
N THR A 280 0.02 -2.60 -12.52
CA THR A 280 0.52 -2.77 -11.16
C THR A 280 -0.48 -2.21 -10.18
N ALA A 281 -0.72 -2.92 -9.09
CA ALA A 281 -1.59 -2.45 -8.02
C ALA A 281 -0.94 -2.59 -6.64
N ILE A 282 -1.39 -1.78 -5.72
CA ILE A 282 -1.03 -1.80 -4.32
C ILE A 282 -2.27 -1.95 -3.45
N VAL A 283 -2.13 -2.67 -2.35
CA VAL A 283 -3.12 -2.72 -1.27
C VAL A 283 -2.39 -2.56 0.05
N SER A 284 -2.89 -1.68 0.90
CA SER A 284 -2.25 -1.43 2.19
C SER A 284 -3.26 -0.96 3.24
N VAL A 285 -2.82 -0.99 4.48
CA VAL A 285 -3.53 -0.40 5.60
C VAL A 285 -2.75 0.80 6.13
N GLN A 286 -3.47 1.83 6.48
CA GLN A 286 -2.93 2.94 7.26
C GLN A 286 -3.26 2.69 8.72
N TYR A 287 -2.23 2.51 9.53
CA TYR A 287 -2.38 2.44 10.97
C TYR A 287 -2.36 3.83 11.60
N GLY A 288 -3.10 3.98 12.70
CA GLY A 288 -3.06 5.17 13.54
C GLY A 288 -1.80 5.27 14.40
N ASP A 289 -1.86 6.09 15.45
CA ASP A 289 -0.71 6.32 16.32
C ASP A 289 -0.11 5.00 16.83
N LYS A 290 1.21 4.87 16.69
CA LYS A 290 2.00 3.67 17.06
C LYS A 290 1.49 2.35 16.49
N ASP A 291 0.73 2.41 15.40
CA ASP A 291 0.09 1.24 14.77
C ASP A 291 -0.92 0.50 15.67
N PHE A 292 -1.51 1.16 16.67
CA PHE A 292 -2.43 0.52 17.61
C PHE A 292 -3.83 0.23 17.07
N PHE A 293 -4.17 0.78 15.93
CA PHE A 293 -5.46 0.51 15.26
C PHE A 293 -5.34 0.77 13.77
N VAL A 294 -6.18 0.08 13.00
CA VAL A 294 -6.31 0.34 11.55
C VAL A 294 -7.19 1.57 11.34
N GLN A 295 -6.60 2.62 10.82
CA GLN A 295 -7.29 3.88 10.53
C GLN A 295 -8.02 3.84 9.19
N ASN A 296 -7.36 3.28 8.16
CA ASN A 296 -7.89 3.22 6.81
C ASN A 296 -7.33 2.00 6.06
N VAL A 297 -8.07 1.54 5.06
CA VAL A 297 -7.61 0.58 4.05
C VAL A 297 -7.65 1.29 2.71
N PHE A 298 -6.58 1.22 1.95
CA PHE A 298 -6.50 1.89 0.66
C PHE A 298 -5.81 1.02 -0.37
N GLY A 299 -6.10 1.30 -1.63
CA GLY A 299 -5.44 0.71 -2.77
C GLY A 299 -5.27 1.74 -3.88
N ASP A 300 -4.33 1.48 -4.76
CA ASP A 300 -4.09 2.27 -5.96
C ASP A 300 -3.58 1.34 -7.07
N SER A 301 -3.65 1.78 -8.31
CA SER A 301 -3.13 1.00 -9.44
C SER A 301 -2.51 1.92 -10.50
N LEU A 302 -1.55 1.40 -11.24
CA LEU A 302 -0.88 2.13 -12.30
C LEU A 302 -0.67 1.22 -13.51
N GLU A 303 -1.16 1.68 -14.65
CA GLU A 303 -1.03 0.98 -15.93
C GLU A 303 0.01 1.68 -16.82
N MET A 304 0.85 0.89 -17.47
CA MET A 304 1.83 1.39 -18.42
C MET A 304 2.19 0.33 -19.46
N ASN A 305 2.78 0.78 -20.58
CA ASN A 305 3.40 -0.12 -21.55
C ASN A 305 4.58 -0.86 -20.90
N ALA A 306 4.60 -2.19 -21.02
CA ALA A 306 5.62 -3.05 -20.43
C ALA A 306 7.04 -2.71 -20.94
N GLN A 307 7.16 -2.21 -22.18
CA GLN A 307 8.43 -1.80 -22.78
C GLN A 307 9.11 -0.64 -22.05
N ILE A 308 8.37 0.14 -21.27
CA ILE A 308 8.94 1.17 -20.38
C ILE A 308 9.97 0.56 -19.42
N LEU A 309 9.78 -0.70 -19.00
CA LEU A 309 10.70 -1.40 -18.10
C LEU A 309 11.87 -2.11 -18.82
N SER A 310 11.84 -2.21 -20.13
CA SER A 310 12.90 -2.82 -20.94
C SER A 310 14.08 -1.84 -21.18
N GLU A 311 15.12 -2.31 -21.87
CA GLU A 311 16.25 -1.44 -22.27
C GLU A 311 15.80 -0.34 -23.24
N VAL A 312 14.87 -0.65 -24.15
CA VAL A 312 14.30 0.36 -25.09
C VAL A 312 13.61 1.49 -24.31
N GLY A 313 12.91 1.16 -23.22
CA GLY A 313 12.23 2.13 -22.37
C GLY A 313 13.13 2.93 -21.42
N ARG A 314 14.45 2.69 -21.39
CA ARG A 314 15.34 3.36 -20.43
C ARG A 314 15.25 4.88 -20.49
N GLY A 315 15.30 5.45 -21.69
CA GLY A 315 15.17 6.90 -21.88
C GLY A 315 13.79 7.45 -21.49
N TYR A 316 12.74 6.65 -21.61
CA TYR A 316 11.40 7.01 -21.12
C TYR A 316 11.33 7.01 -19.59
N ARG A 317 11.91 6.01 -18.91
CA ARG A 317 11.94 5.97 -17.44
C ARG A 317 12.61 7.21 -16.84
N GLU A 318 13.76 7.60 -17.37
CA GLU A 318 14.47 8.79 -16.87
C GLU A 318 13.63 10.06 -17.06
N GLU A 319 12.99 10.20 -18.21
CA GLU A 319 12.15 11.37 -18.48
C GLU A 319 10.87 11.37 -17.64
N ILE A 320 10.23 10.21 -17.45
CA ILE A 320 9.07 10.08 -16.55
C ILE A 320 9.43 10.53 -15.11
N LYS A 321 10.58 10.11 -14.59
CA LYS A 321 11.06 10.57 -13.27
C LYS A 321 11.24 12.09 -13.22
N PHE A 322 11.77 12.65 -14.30
CA PHE A 322 11.99 14.07 -14.41
C PHE A 322 10.65 14.84 -14.43
N GLU A 323 9.66 14.34 -15.16
CA GLU A 323 8.33 14.94 -15.18
C GLU A 323 7.61 14.82 -13.82
N ILE A 324 7.81 13.73 -13.08
CA ILE A 324 7.32 13.62 -11.70
C ILE A 324 7.94 14.68 -10.79
N SER A 325 9.25 14.88 -10.91
CA SER A 325 9.96 15.94 -10.17
C SER A 325 9.43 17.33 -10.53
N ARG A 326 9.14 17.59 -11.82
CA ARG A 326 8.49 18.84 -12.26
C ARG A 326 7.10 19.02 -11.64
N CYS A 327 6.30 17.94 -11.55
CA CYS A 327 5.01 17.99 -10.86
C CYS A 327 5.16 18.37 -9.37
N GLU A 328 6.22 17.90 -8.71
CA GLU A 328 6.53 18.28 -7.33
C GLU A 328 6.91 19.77 -7.23
N GLU A 329 7.72 20.26 -8.17
CA GLU A 329 8.05 21.68 -8.24
C GLU A 329 6.80 22.54 -8.47
N LEU A 330 5.92 22.15 -9.40
CA LEU A 330 4.63 22.82 -9.63
C LEU A 330 3.75 22.85 -8.34
N ALA A 331 3.71 21.73 -7.63
CA ALA A 331 2.98 21.65 -6.37
C ALA A 331 3.57 22.57 -5.28
N ASP A 332 4.88 22.80 -5.29
CA ASP A 332 5.52 23.79 -4.42
C ASP A 332 5.15 25.24 -4.80
N LYS A 333 4.99 25.53 -6.11
CA LYS A 333 4.56 26.87 -6.53
C LYS A 333 3.11 27.16 -6.16
N ILE A 334 2.21 26.20 -6.35
CA ILE A 334 0.80 26.31 -5.90
C ILE A 334 0.73 26.47 -4.35
N SER A 335 1.49 25.69 -3.63
CA SER A 335 1.58 25.78 -2.17
C SER A 335 2.05 27.16 -1.73
N ARG A 336 3.07 27.71 -2.41
CA ARG A 336 3.56 29.08 -2.13
C ARG A 336 2.51 30.13 -2.46
N LEU A 337 1.82 30.02 -3.59
CA LEU A 337 0.73 30.94 -3.96
C LEU A 337 -0.34 30.95 -2.86
N ALA A 338 -0.87 29.79 -2.47
CA ALA A 338 -1.87 29.66 -1.43
C ALA A 338 -1.41 30.27 -0.08
N GLY A 339 -0.17 30.01 0.31
CA GLY A 339 0.42 30.63 1.50
C GLY A 339 0.50 32.16 1.41
N ASN A 340 0.91 32.70 0.26
CA ASN A 340 0.98 34.14 0.04
C ASN A 340 -0.39 34.81 0.01
N LEU A 341 -1.42 34.16 -0.53
CA LEU A 341 -2.79 34.63 -0.49
C LEU A 341 -3.33 34.69 0.94
N TYR A 342 -3.05 33.66 1.75
CA TYR A 342 -3.41 33.65 3.16
C TYR A 342 -2.75 34.80 3.96
N LEU A 343 -1.47 35.09 3.68
CA LEU A 343 -0.79 36.22 4.28
C LEU A 343 -1.36 37.56 3.80
N ALA A 344 -1.73 37.64 2.52
CA ALA A 344 -2.37 38.85 1.95
C ALA A 344 -3.72 39.16 2.58
N SER A 345 -4.47 38.14 3.03
CA SER A 345 -5.72 38.28 3.79
C SER A 345 -5.52 38.64 5.27
N GLY A 346 -4.29 38.97 5.71
CA GLY A 346 -3.98 39.29 7.12
C GLY A 346 -3.68 38.06 8.00
N GLY A 347 -3.49 36.89 7.42
CA GLY A 347 -3.04 35.70 8.14
C GLY A 347 -1.59 35.79 8.57
N THR A 348 -1.15 34.84 9.40
CA THR A 348 0.24 34.77 9.89
C THR A 348 0.89 33.45 9.54
N SER A 349 2.19 33.46 9.24
CA SER A 349 2.97 32.24 9.07
C SER A 349 3.35 31.56 10.39
N GLY A 350 3.21 32.27 11.52
CA GLY A 350 3.76 31.84 12.79
C GLY A 350 5.30 31.98 12.84
N SER A 351 5.92 31.44 13.87
CA SER A 351 7.38 31.39 13.99
C SER A 351 7.96 30.13 13.37
N LYS A 352 9.28 30.08 13.15
CA LYS A 352 9.99 28.88 12.68
C LYS A 352 9.80 27.68 13.62
N THR A 353 9.70 27.92 14.93
CA THR A 353 9.52 26.87 15.96
C THR A 353 8.06 26.53 16.22
N ALA A 354 7.13 27.46 15.93
CA ALA A 354 5.68 27.26 16.07
C ALA A 354 4.93 27.87 14.87
N PRO A 355 5.01 27.21 13.70
CA PRO A 355 4.33 27.68 12.51
C PRO A 355 2.82 27.62 12.68
N ASP A 356 2.11 28.60 12.13
CA ASP A 356 0.66 28.66 12.18
C ASP A 356 0.02 27.43 11.51
N LYS A 357 -0.97 26.84 12.17
CA LYS A 357 -1.65 25.61 11.68
C LYS A 357 -2.47 25.88 10.42
N THR A 358 -3.15 27.02 10.34
CA THR A 358 -3.98 27.40 9.21
C THR A 358 -3.10 27.67 7.98
N TYR A 359 -2.00 28.40 8.15
CA TYR A 359 -1.02 28.60 7.08
C TYR A 359 -0.50 27.30 6.50
N ARG A 360 -0.14 26.34 7.38
CA ARG A 360 0.33 25.02 6.95
C ARG A 360 -0.76 24.23 6.21
N SER A 361 -1.97 24.19 6.77
CA SER A 361 -3.06 23.44 6.14
C SER A 361 -3.45 24.04 4.79
N THR A 362 -3.50 25.36 4.66
CA THR A 362 -3.76 26.05 3.39
C THR A 362 -2.75 25.63 2.32
N LYS A 363 -1.47 25.64 2.65
CA LYS A 363 -0.39 25.20 1.75
C LYS A 363 -0.50 23.73 1.38
N THR A 364 -0.79 22.86 2.35
CA THR A 364 -0.92 21.41 2.13
C THR A 364 -2.15 21.10 1.30
N ASN A 365 -3.27 21.75 1.56
CA ASN A 365 -4.52 21.56 0.80
C ASN A 365 -4.34 21.95 -0.68
N ALA A 366 -3.70 23.08 -0.95
CA ALA A 366 -3.43 23.52 -2.32
C ALA A 366 -2.51 22.51 -3.07
N LYS A 367 -1.49 21.97 -2.39
CA LYS A 367 -0.68 20.87 -2.93
C LYS A 367 -1.50 19.64 -3.28
N SER A 368 -2.33 19.20 -2.35
CA SER A 368 -3.18 18.01 -2.52
C SER A 368 -4.18 18.22 -3.66
N GLN A 369 -4.72 19.42 -3.79
CA GLN A 369 -5.63 19.78 -4.87
C GLN A 369 -4.94 19.70 -6.24
N LEU A 370 -3.71 20.20 -6.37
CA LEU A 370 -2.97 20.08 -7.64
C LEU A 370 -2.68 18.61 -7.98
N TYR A 371 -2.23 17.81 -7.00
CA TYR A 371 -2.01 16.38 -7.26
C TYR A 371 -3.29 15.64 -7.65
N TYR A 372 -4.42 16.02 -7.07
CA TYR A 372 -5.72 15.49 -7.50
C TYR A 372 -6.04 15.85 -8.94
N CYS A 373 -5.83 17.10 -9.35
CA CYS A 373 -6.06 17.55 -10.72
C CYS A 373 -5.11 16.90 -11.74
N LEU A 374 -3.88 16.58 -11.34
CA LEU A 374 -2.87 15.94 -12.19
C LEU A 374 -3.04 14.41 -12.28
N ASP A 375 -3.74 13.77 -11.35
CA ASP A 375 -3.74 12.30 -11.20
C ASP A 375 -4.24 11.58 -12.46
N ILE A 376 -5.48 11.82 -12.86
CA ILE A 376 -6.06 11.18 -14.05
C ILE A 376 -5.31 11.55 -15.34
N PRO A 377 -4.99 12.83 -15.59
CA PRO A 377 -4.21 13.20 -16.77
C PRO A 377 -2.84 12.53 -16.84
N PHE A 378 -2.13 12.43 -15.72
CA PHE A 378 -0.81 11.77 -15.69
C PHE A 378 -0.92 10.28 -16.00
N ARG A 379 -1.87 9.58 -15.39
CA ARG A 379 -2.13 8.15 -15.64
C ARG A 379 -2.49 7.89 -17.09
N SER A 380 -3.34 8.71 -17.67
CA SER A 380 -3.74 8.60 -19.08
C SER A 380 -2.55 8.83 -20.02
N TRP A 381 -1.73 9.82 -19.72
CA TRP A 381 -0.51 10.07 -20.48
C TRP A 381 0.48 8.90 -20.35
N LEU A 382 0.78 8.44 -19.13
CA LEU A 382 1.70 7.34 -18.88
C LEU A 382 1.28 6.04 -19.59
N SER A 383 -0.02 5.71 -19.54
CA SER A 383 -0.55 4.53 -20.22
C SER A 383 -0.55 4.64 -21.75
N SER A 384 -0.50 5.87 -22.29
CA SER A 384 -0.43 6.13 -23.72
C SER A 384 0.98 6.06 -24.31
N LEU A 385 2.01 5.96 -23.47
CA LEU A 385 3.42 5.93 -23.96
C LEU A 385 3.76 4.59 -24.60
N ASP A 386 4.29 4.64 -25.81
CA ASP A 386 4.82 3.47 -26.52
C ASP A 386 6.28 3.71 -26.90
N PRO A 387 7.24 3.14 -26.15
CA PRO A 387 8.67 3.36 -26.43
C PRO A 387 9.16 2.91 -27.80
N GLU A 388 8.41 2.05 -28.49
CA GLU A 388 8.78 1.53 -29.81
C GLU A 388 8.25 2.39 -30.96
N ASN A 389 7.09 3.04 -30.79
CA ASN A 389 6.38 3.67 -31.90
C ASN A 389 6.17 5.20 -31.73
N ASP A 390 6.32 5.75 -30.53
CA ASP A 390 6.05 7.16 -30.27
C ASP A 390 7.21 8.07 -30.69
N ASP A 391 6.88 9.29 -31.16
CA ASP A 391 7.77 10.42 -31.04
C ASP A 391 7.85 10.83 -29.56
N LYS A 392 8.94 10.46 -28.92
CA LYS A 392 9.16 10.71 -27.49
C LYS A 392 9.05 12.20 -27.15
N LEU A 393 9.66 13.08 -27.97
CA LEU A 393 9.68 14.52 -27.70
C LEU A 393 8.25 15.08 -27.70
N GLU A 394 7.48 14.74 -28.71
CA GLU A 394 6.08 15.19 -28.83
C GLU A 394 5.25 14.73 -27.63
N LYS A 395 5.37 13.46 -27.21
CA LYS A 395 4.60 12.91 -26.06
C LYS A 395 4.91 13.62 -24.76
N PHE A 396 6.19 13.97 -24.53
CA PHE A 396 6.58 14.66 -23.31
C PHE A 396 6.18 16.14 -23.35
N GLU A 397 6.28 16.82 -24.49
CA GLU A 397 5.75 18.18 -24.65
C GLU A 397 4.25 18.27 -24.42
N GLN A 398 3.46 17.30 -24.91
CA GLN A 398 2.03 17.21 -24.67
C GLN A 398 1.72 17.14 -23.18
N TRP A 399 2.49 16.32 -22.44
CA TRP A 399 2.34 16.24 -20.99
C TRP A 399 2.70 17.56 -20.30
N GLN A 400 3.84 18.14 -20.62
CA GLN A 400 4.33 19.40 -20.05
C GLN A 400 3.32 20.54 -20.21
N ASN A 401 2.76 20.68 -21.42
CA ASN A 401 1.71 21.64 -21.69
C ASN A 401 0.45 21.38 -20.87
N THR A 402 0.08 20.11 -20.71
CA THR A 402 -1.09 19.71 -19.90
C THR A 402 -0.87 20.04 -18.44
N ALA A 403 0.25 19.65 -17.85
CA ALA A 403 0.59 19.90 -16.44
C ALA A 403 0.68 21.40 -16.13
N LYS A 404 1.32 22.16 -17.04
CA LYS A 404 1.41 23.63 -16.95
C LYS A 404 0.02 24.27 -16.95
N ARG A 405 -0.84 23.90 -17.90
CA ARG A 405 -2.21 24.44 -18.00
C ARG A 405 -3.00 24.16 -16.74
N ILE A 406 -3.06 22.90 -16.27
CA ILE A 406 -3.77 22.51 -15.02
C ILE A 406 -3.28 23.35 -13.84
N THR A 407 -1.97 23.57 -13.75
CA THR A 407 -1.38 24.34 -12.64
C THR A 407 -1.77 25.82 -12.71
N LEU A 408 -1.78 26.41 -13.92
CA LEU A 408 -2.17 27.81 -14.12
C LEU A 408 -3.66 28.02 -13.86
N ASP A 409 -4.50 27.09 -14.31
CA ASP A 409 -5.95 27.13 -14.10
C ASP A 409 -6.26 27.10 -12.59
N LEU A 410 -5.67 26.15 -11.84
CA LEU A 410 -5.82 26.08 -10.40
C LEU A 410 -5.28 27.34 -9.68
N GLY A 411 -4.16 27.89 -10.15
CA GLY A 411 -3.61 29.13 -9.60
C GLY A 411 -4.56 30.32 -9.81
N SER A 412 -5.19 30.40 -10.98
CA SER A 412 -6.22 31.40 -11.30
C SER A 412 -7.45 31.28 -10.39
N GLU A 413 -7.94 30.05 -10.19
CA GLU A 413 -9.07 29.75 -9.30
C GLU A 413 -8.78 30.17 -7.85
N LEU A 414 -7.59 29.87 -7.34
CA LEU A 414 -7.18 30.27 -5.97
C LEU A 414 -7.15 31.79 -5.82
N VAL A 415 -6.70 32.52 -6.83
CA VAL A 415 -6.67 33.99 -6.79
C VAL A 415 -8.09 34.56 -6.92
N ALA A 416 -8.93 33.99 -7.78
CA ALA A 416 -10.33 34.42 -7.94
C ALA A 416 -11.16 34.18 -6.66
N ALA A 417 -10.79 33.18 -5.87
CA ALA A 417 -11.43 32.90 -4.56
C ALA A 417 -10.86 33.73 -3.40
N ALA A 418 -9.84 34.57 -3.64
CA ALA A 418 -9.27 35.42 -2.61
C ALA A 418 -10.23 36.60 -2.26
N ASP A 419 -10.23 36.99 -0.99
CA ASP A 419 -11.07 38.08 -0.49
C ASP A 419 -10.55 39.46 -0.91
N ASP A 420 -11.37 40.49 -0.70
CA ASP A 420 -11.03 41.89 -1.00
C ASP A 420 -9.81 42.36 -0.22
N THR A 421 -9.60 41.85 1.00
CA THR A 421 -8.44 42.18 1.83
C THR A 421 -7.16 41.69 1.15
N ALA A 422 -7.16 40.47 0.61
CA ALA A 422 -6.02 39.92 -0.13
C ALA A 422 -5.74 40.73 -1.41
N MET A 423 -6.76 41.28 -2.06
CA MET A 423 -6.59 42.12 -3.26
C MET A 423 -5.87 43.44 -2.92
N VAL A 424 -6.26 44.09 -1.85
CA VAL A 424 -5.61 45.30 -1.34
C VAL A 424 -4.22 44.99 -0.81
N GLY A 425 -4.12 43.90 -0.06
CA GLY A 425 -2.89 43.42 0.52
C GLY A 425 -2.63 43.83 1.97
N HIS A 426 -1.71 43.11 2.57
CA HIS A 426 -1.32 43.27 3.98
C HIS A 426 0.20 43.35 4.12
N MET A 427 0.66 44.21 5.03
CA MET A 427 2.09 44.40 5.31
C MET A 427 2.53 43.52 6.49
N ILE A 428 3.52 42.68 6.27
CA ILE A 428 4.15 41.81 7.29
C ILE A 428 5.67 42.01 7.18
N ASP A 429 6.33 42.41 8.27
CA ASP A 429 7.79 42.62 8.33
C ASP A 429 8.33 43.37 7.10
N GLU A 430 7.81 44.58 6.86
CA GLU A 430 8.17 45.49 5.76
C GLU A 430 7.88 44.93 4.35
N THR A 431 7.26 43.75 4.24
CA THR A 431 6.91 43.12 2.96
C THR A 431 5.41 43.21 2.72
N ILE A 432 4.99 43.77 1.58
CA ILE A 432 3.60 43.78 1.17
C ILE A 432 3.25 42.45 0.50
N TYR A 433 2.26 41.77 1.05
CA TYR A 433 1.62 40.61 0.46
C TYR A 433 0.29 41.05 -0.17
N SER A 434 0.07 40.78 -1.44
CA SER A 434 -1.18 41.03 -2.13
C SER A 434 -1.44 39.93 -3.17
N ALA A 435 -2.69 39.64 -3.49
CA ALA A 435 -3.07 38.63 -4.46
C ALA A 435 -2.47 38.89 -5.85
N PRO A 436 -2.48 40.12 -6.42
CA PRO A 436 -1.81 40.39 -7.68
C PRO A 436 -0.32 40.12 -7.66
N LYS A 437 0.38 40.52 -6.59
CA LYS A 437 1.83 40.25 -6.45
C LYS A 437 2.13 38.77 -6.32
N ALA A 438 1.35 38.04 -5.51
CA ALA A 438 1.48 36.59 -5.34
C ALA A 438 1.28 35.84 -6.66
N TYR A 439 0.26 36.24 -7.43
CA TYR A 439 -0.04 35.65 -8.73
C TYR A 439 1.05 35.92 -9.76
N ASN A 440 1.55 37.14 -9.87
CA ASN A 440 2.66 37.46 -10.76
C ASN A 440 3.93 36.67 -10.47
N ILE A 441 4.25 36.48 -9.17
CA ILE A 441 5.36 35.62 -8.75
C ILE A 441 5.10 34.17 -9.20
N PHE A 442 3.90 33.67 -8.98
CA PHE A 442 3.50 32.32 -9.35
C PHE A 442 3.60 32.08 -10.87
N LEU A 443 3.06 32.97 -11.70
CA LEU A 443 3.15 32.86 -13.15
C LEU A 443 4.58 32.80 -13.65
N ARG A 444 5.45 33.69 -13.14
CA ARG A 444 6.87 33.70 -13.45
C ARG A 444 7.57 32.40 -13.01
N ASP A 445 7.28 31.92 -11.80
CA ASP A 445 7.93 30.74 -11.24
C ASP A 445 7.50 29.46 -11.96
N VAL A 446 6.23 29.33 -12.36
CA VAL A 446 5.74 28.22 -13.20
C VAL A 446 6.41 28.23 -14.58
N SER A 447 6.51 29.40 -15.21
CA SER A 447 7.17 29.53 -16.52
C SER A 447 8.62 29.08 -16.50
N LYS A 448 9.36 29.34 -15.42
CA LYS A 448 10.76 28.94 -15.28
C LYS A 448 10.97 27.42 -15.18
N ILE A 449 9.98 26.64 -14.72
CA ILE A 449 10.11 25.19 -14.59
C ILE A 449 10.32 24.55 -15.98
N TYR A 450 9.68 25.08 -17.00
CA TYR A 450 9.73 24.57 -18.39
C TYR A 450 10.71 25.33 -19.30
N GLN A 451 11.44 26.31 -18.78
CA GLN A 451 12.50 27.05 -19.54
C GLN A 451 13.88 26.49 -19.27
N LYS A 452 14.04 25.53 -18.36
CA LYS A 452 15.34 24.91 -18.03
C LYS A 452 15.62 23.67 -18.89
N ILE A 453 15.47 23.82 -20.23
CA ILE A 453 15.88 22.79 -21.19
C ILE A 453 17.16 23.24 -21.87
#